data_324d12a4069832a3dbcb2632a6566a00
#
_entry.id   324d12a4069832a3dbcb2632a6566a00
#
_cell.length_a   1.000
_cell.length_b   1.000
_cell.length_c   1.000
_cell.angle_alpha   90.00
_cell.angle_beta   90.00
_cell.angle_gamma   90.00
#
_symmetry.space_group_name_H-M   'P 1'
#
loop_
_entity.id
_entity.type
_entity.pdbx_description
1 polymer ?
#
loop_
_entity_poly.entity_id
_entity_poly.type
_entity_poly.pdbx_seq_one_letter_code
_entity_poly.pdbx_strand_id
1 'polypeptide(L)'
;MPEAPLAFDLPDSGATEALGVALARSFPGADVGAIVHLRGELGSGKTTCARALLHALGVTAPVRSPTYTLVDTYSAGALTFVHVDLYRVQTTTEVEELGLRDITGPGCLMLIEWPEKGGIAVPRPDLLLQLTYKGDARSAALGAVTAPGRIWLEKLAIDTSLAPYVSNLT
;
A
#
# COMPACT_ATOMS: atom_id res chain seq x y z
N MET A 1 -18.01 14.40 2.27
CA MET A 1 -17.07 14.50 3.39
C MET A 1 -16.08 13.34 3.27
N PRO A 2 -14.79 13.55 3.30
CA PRO A 2 -13.89 12.43 3.44
C PRO A 2 -14.23 11.74 4.77
N GLU A 3 -14.44 10.45 4.70
CA GLU A 3 -14.62 9.61 5.88
C GLU A 3 -13.35 9.72 6.75
N ALA A 4 -13.50 9.72 8.06
CA ALA A 4 -12.35 9.79 8.95
C ALA A 4 -11.40 8.63 8.64
N PRO A 5 -10.08 8.86 8.54
CA PRO A 5 -9.16 7.80 8.22
C PRO A 5 -9.17 6.73 9.32
N LEU A 6 -9.03 5.46 8.93
CA LEU A 6 -8.73 4.40 9.89
C LEU A 6 -7.31 4.62 10.43
N ALA A 7 -7.16 4.57 11.74
CA ALA A 7 -5.88 4.77 12.40
C ALA A 7 -5.50 3.57 13.28
N PHE A 8 -4.23 3.19 13.23
CA PHE A 8 -3.69 2.06 13.99
C PHE A 8 -2.37 2.47 14.66
N ASP A 9 -2.17 1.98 15.87
CA ASP A 9 -0.89 2.03 16.58
C ASP A 9 -0.15 0.71 16.33
N LEU A 10 1.03 0.78 15.78
CA LEU A 10 1.85 -0.36 15.38
C LEU A 10 3.10 -0.41 16.27
N PRO A 11 3.06 -1.17 17.38
CA PRO A 11 4.15 -1.19 18.35
C PRO A 11 5.45 -1.79 17.81
N ASP A 12 5.37 -2.66 16.81
CA ASP A 12 6.52 -3.37 16.24
C ASP A 12 6.31 -3.71 14.75
N SER A 13 7.30 -4.36 14.15
CA SER A 13 7.22 -4.80 12.76
C SER A 13 6.16 -5.88 12.54
N GLY A 14 5.90 -6.72 13.53
CA GLY A 14 4.84 -7.74 13.47
C GLY A 14 3.45 -7.11 13.32
N ALA A 15 3.20 -6.00 14.00
CA ALA A 15 1.96 -5.23 13.84
C ALA A 15 1.84 -4.62 12.42
N THR A 16 2.95 -4.15 11.87
CA THR A 16 3.00 -3.65 10.48
C THR A 16 2.74 -4.77 9.46
N GLU A 17 3.28 -5.96 9.70
CA GLU A 17 2.99 -7.15 8.89
C GLU A 17 1.51 -7.56 9.02
N ALA A 18 0.95 -7.55 10.23
CA ALA A 18 -0.46 -7.84 10.47
C ALA A 18 -1.39 -6.89 9.69
N LEU A 19 -1.04 -5.61 9.60
CA LEU A 19 -1.75 -4.64 8.76
C LEU A 19 -1.70 -5.03 7.28
N GLY A 20 -0.53 -5.42 6.77
CA GLY A 20 -0.38 -5.90 5.39
C GLY A 20 -1.23 -7.14 5.09
N VAL A 21 -1.24 -8.11 6.01
CA VAL A 21 -2.07 -9.32 5.90
C VAL A 21 -3.58 -8.98 5.91
N ALA A 22 -4.01 -8.07 6.77
CA ALA A 22 -5.40 -7.64 6.83
C ALA A 22 -5.82 -6.89 5.55
N LEU A 23 -4.94 -6.07 4.98
CA LEU A 23 -5.16 -5.45 3.68
C LEU A 23 -5.35 -6.50 2.57
N ALA A 24 -4.60 -7.59 2.61
CA ALA A 24 -4.77 -8.69 1.66
C ALA A 24 -6.13 -9.36 1.80
N ARG A 25 -6.57 -9.67 3.03
CA ARG A 25 -7.87 -10.30 3.30
C ARG A 25 -9.05 -9.43 2.89
N SER A 26 -8.92 -8.13 3.04
CA SER A 26 -9.97 -7.16 2.70
C SER A 26 -9.93 -6.70 1.24
N PHE A 27 -8.89 -7.08 0.47
CA PHE A 27 -8.73 -6.68 -0.93
C PHE A 27 -10.00 -7.00 -1.75
N PRO A 28 -10.50 -6.04 -2.56
CA PRO A 28 -11.76 -6.20 -3.31
C PRO A 28 -11.73 -7.26 -4.40
N GLY A 29 -10.55 -7.72 -4.80
CA GLY A 29 -10.38 -8.82 -5.74
C GLY A 29 -9.85 -8.42 -7.11
N ALA A 30 -9.51 -9.45 -7.91
CA ALA A 30 -8.88 -9.27 -9.22
C ALA A 30 -9.76 -8.55 -10.24
N ASP A 31 -11.07 -8.70 -10.15
CA ASP A 31 -12.01 -8.09 -11.11
C ASP A 31 -11.99 -6.55 -11.09
N VAL A 32 -11.59 -5.97 -9.96
CA VAL A 32 -11.55 -4.51 -9.78
C VAL A 32 -10.13 -3.97 -10.04
N GLY A 33 -9.10 -4.67 -9.55
CA GLY A 33 -7.77 -4.12 -9.41
C GLY A 33 -7.71 -3.04 -8.33
N ALA A 34 -6.54 -2.52 -8.03
CA ALA A 34 -6.40 -1.38 -7.12
C ALA A 34 -5.00 -0.75 -7.18
N ILE A 35 -4.91 0.49 -6.71
CA ILE A 35 -3.67 1.23 -6.54
C ILE A 35 -3.58 1.70 -5.09
N VAL A 36 -2.47 1.40 -4.42
CA VAL A 36 -2.19 1.84 -3.05
C VAL A 36 -0.96 2.73 -3.05
N HIS A 37 -1.09 3.92 -2.50
CA HIS A 37 0.04 4.78 -2.19
C HIS A 37 0.52 4.52 -0.77
N LEU A 38 1.81 4.25 -0.63
CA LEU A 38 2.50 4.01 0.64
C LEU A 38 3.40 5.21 0.94
N ARG A 39 3.01 6.03 1.89
CA ARG A 39 3.74 7.22 2.34
C ARG A 39 4.40 7.00 3.69
N GLY A 40 5.47 7.70 3.93
CA GLY A 40 6.19 7.68 5.20
C GLY A 40 7.68 7.81 5.00
N GLU A 41 8.38 8.20 6.07
CA GLU A 41 9.83 8.36 6.07
C GLU A 41 10.56 7.05 5.80
N LEU A 42 11.84 7.14 5.50
CA LEU A 42 12.70 5.97 5.34
C LEU A 42 12.67 5.10 6.61
N GLY A 43 12.48 3.80 6.45
CA GLY A 43 12.39 2.86 7.57
C GLY A 43 11.04 2.86 8.32
N SER A 44 10.03 3.58 7.85
CA SER A 44 8.70 3.62 8.49
C SER A 44 7.89 2.32 8.37
N GLY A 45 8.31 1.37 7.53
CA GLY A 45 7.65 0.08 7.38
C GLY A 45 6.84 -0.09 6.10
N LYS A 46 6.96 0.81 5.12
CA LYS A 46 6.25 0.73 3.82
C LYS A 46 6.48 -0.60 3.12
N THR A 47 7.75 -0.98 2.94
CA THR A 47 8.12 -2.25 2.30
C THR A 47 7.72 -3.45 3.14
N THR A 48 7.78 -3.36 4.46
CA THR A 48 7.32 -4.43 5.38
C THR A 48 5.83 -4.70 5.19
N CYS A 49 5.01 -3.66 5.15
CA CYS A 49 3.57 -3.76 4.90
C CYS A 49 3.29 -4.31 3.49
N ALA A 50 3.95 -3.76 2.47
CA ALA A 50 3.81 -4.22 1.08
C ALA A 50 4.16 -5.70 0.92
N ARG A 51 5.26 -6.16 1.49
CA ARG A 51 5.70 -7.55 1.46
C ARG A 51 4.67 -8.48 2.10
N ALA A 52 4.18 -8.13 3.29
CA ALA A 52 3.18 -8.93 3.99
C ALA A 52 1.88 -9.04 3.18
N LEU A 53 1.43 -7.94 2.56
CA LEU A 53 0.27 -7.91 1.69
C LEU A 53 0.47 -8.83 0.47
N LEU A 54 1.58 -8.70 -0.23
CA LEU A 54 1.88 -9.50 -1.43
C LEU A 54 1.99 -10.99 -1.13
N HIS A 55 2.69 -11.36 -0.05
CA HIS A 55 2.79 -12.75 0.37
C HIS A 55 1.44 -13.33 0.79
N ALA A 56 0.60 -12.56 1.49
CA ALA A 56 -0.75 -13.00 1.86
C ALA A 56 -1.69 -13.18 0.66
N LEU A 57 -1.43 -12.49 -0.45
CA LEU A 57 -2.14 -12.67 -1.72
C LEU A 57 -1.53 -13.77 -2.61
N GLY A 58 -0.50 -14.49 -2.14
CA GLY A 58 0.03 -15.67 -2.81
C GLY A 58 1.36 -15.48 -3.54
N VAL A 59 1.99 -14.32 -3.46
CA VAL A 59 3.35 -14.13 -3.98
C VAL A 59 4.32 -14.97 -3.16
N THR A 60 5.04 -15.87 -3.81
CA THR A 60 6.02 -16.77 -3.17
C THR A 60 7.46 -16.32 -3.35
N ALA A 61 7.72 -15.46 -4.33
CA ALA A 61 9.03 -14.87 -4.55
C ALA A 61 9.44 -13.93 -3.41
N PRO A 62 10.74 -13.76 -3.14
CA PRO A 62 11.22 -12.75 -2.21
C PRO A 62 10.79 -11.34 -2.64
N VAL A 63 10.15 -10.61 -1.74
CA VAL A 63 9.73 -9.22 -1.96
C VAL A 63 10.68 -8.28 -1.23
N ARG A 64 11.30 -7.40 -1.99
CA ARG A 64 12.19 -6.34 -1.48
C ARG A 64 11.77 -5.01 -2.07
N SER A 65 12.21 -3.90 -1.49
CA SER A 65 12.02 -2.60 -2.11
C SER A 65 12.77 -2.51 -3.43
N PRO A 66 12.10 -2.17 -4.56
CA PRO A 66 12.75 -2.01 -5.87
C PRO A 66 13.45 -0.64 -5.99
N THR A 67 14.30 -0.30 -5.01
CA THR A 67 14.95 1.02 -4.93
C THR A 67 15.83 1.32 -6.15
N TYR A 68 16.43 0.30 -6.76
CA TYR A 68 17.32 0.46 -7.92
C TYR A 68 16.60 0.24 -9.25
N THR A 69 15.72 -0.75 -9.32
CA THR A 69 14.95 -1.10 -10.52
C THR A 69 13.72 -0.21 -10.70
N LEU A 70 13.30 0.50 -9.66
CA LEU A 70 12.08 1.32 -9.51
C LEU A 70 10.79 0.51 -9.57
N VAL A 71 10.71 -0.57 -10.33
CA VAL A 71 9.52 -1.40 -10.51
C VAL A 71 9.90 -2.87 -10.48
N ASP A 72 9.24 -3.63 -9.63
CA ASP A 72 9.23 -5.10 -9.64
C ASP A 72 7.82 -5.61 -9.90
N THR A 73 7.70 -6.71 -10.64
CA THR A 73 6.42 -7.32 -10.99
C THR A 73 6.38 -8.76 -10.49
N TYR A 74 5.26 -9.13 -9.86
CA TYR A 74 4.99 -10.48 -9.37
C TYR A 74 3.66 -10.97 -9.92
N SER A 75 3.43 -12.28 -9.88
CA SER A 75 2.16 -12.88 -10.28
C SER A 75 1.74 -13.96 -9.28
N ALA A 76 0.44 -14.02 -8.99
CA ALA A 76 -0.17 -15.08 -8.22
C ALA A 76 -1.63 -15.25 -8.68
N GLY A 77 -1.97 -16.44 -9.20
CA GLY A 77 -3.30 -16.69 -9.75
C GLY A 77 -3.63 -15.74 -10.91
N ALA A 78 -4.79 -15.09 -10.81
CA ALA A 78 -5.27 -14.11 -11.79
C ALA A 78 -4.73 -12.70 -11.58
N LEU A 79 -3.90 -12.48 -10.55
CA LEU A 79 -3.38 -11.17 -10.18
C LEU A 79 -1.95 -10.97 -10.67
N THR A 80 -1.71 -9.80 -11.22
CA THR A 80 -0.38 -9.21 -11.41
C THR A 80 -0.18 -8.12 -10.37
N PHE A 81 0.95 -8.16 -9.70
CA PHE A 81 1.34 -7.17 -8.69
C PHE A 81 2.47 -6.32 -9.25
N VAL A 82 2.33 -5.02 -9.11
CA VAL A 82 3.35 -4.04 -9.50
C VAL A 82 3.79 -3.31 -8.25
N HIS A 83 5.03 -3.51 -7.84
CA HIS A 83 5.63 -2.84 -6.70
C HIS A 83 6.59 -1.77 -7.19
N VAL A 84 6.35 -0.53 -6.83
CA VAL A 84 7.08 0.66 -7.27
C VAL A 84 7.71 1.34 -6.06
N ASP A 85 8.96 1.78 -6.20
CA ASP A 85 9.64 2.62 -5.22
C ASP A 85 10.25 3.83 -5.92
N LEU A 86 9.75 5.01 -5.62
CA LEU A 86 10.16 6.26 -6.25
C LEU A 86 11.17 7.07 -5.41
N TYR A 87 11.75 6.48 -4.36
CA TYR A 87 12.65 7.18 -3.45
C TYR A 87 13.80 7.92 -4.17
N ARG A 88 14.37 7.32 -5.20
CA ARG A 88 15.51 7.86 -5.95
C ARG A 88 15.13 8.68 -7.16
N VAL A 89 13.85 8.73 -7.51
CA VAL A 89 13.37 9.51 -8.65
C VAL A 89 13.57 11.00 -8.38
N GLN A 90 14.03 11.72 -9.38
CA GLN A 90 14.31 13.16 -9.31
C GLN A 90 13.36 13.99 -10.17
N THR A 91 12.78 13.40 -11.22
CA THR A 91 11.91 14.09 -12.17
C THR A 91 10.63 13.31 -12.45
N THR A 92 9.54 14.03 -12.75
CA THR A 92 8.28 13.41 -13.20
C THR A 92 8.43 12.66 -14.51
N THR A 93 9.35 13.09 -15.38
CA THR A 93 9.63 12.43 -16.67
C THR A 93 10.12 11.00 -16.47
N GLU A 94 10.99 10.75 -15.48
CA GLU A 94 11.43 9.40 -15.16
C GLU A 94 10.24 8.48 -14.79
N VAL A 95 9.25 9.01 -14.09
CA VAL A 95 8.04 8.24 -13.73
C VAL A 95 7.12 8.04 -14.93
N GLU A 96 6.99 9.02 -15.80
CA GLU A 96 6.23 8.90 -17.06
C GLU A 96 6.79 7.79 -17.94
N GLU A 97 8.11 7.67 -18.03
CA GLU A 97 8.80 6.62 -18.78
C GLU A 97 8.54 5.21 -18.23
N LEU A 98 8.17 5.06 -16.96
CA LEU A 98 7.78 3.76 -16.39
C LEU A 98 6.43 3.25 -16.91
N GLY A 99 5.60 4.10 -17.50
CA GLY A 99 4.31 3.72 -18.09
C GLY A 99 3.30 3.18 -17.06
N LEU A 100 3.35 3.64 -15.80
CA LEU A 100 2.54 3.09 -14.71
C LEU A 100 1.04 3.14 -14.98
N ARG A 101 0.57 4.17 -15.71
CA ARG A 101 -0.86 4.33 -16.03
C ARG A 101 -1.37 3.30 -17.02
N ASP A 102 -0.50 2.75 -17.84
CA ASP A 102 -0.87 1.78 -18.89
C ASP A 102 -1.04 0.36 -18.33
N ILE A 103 -0.52 0.10 -17.13
CA ILE A 103 -0.56 -1.21 -16.47
C ILE A 103 -1.56 -1.29 -15.31
N THR A 104 -2.39 -0.27 -15.13
CA THR A 104 -3.46 -0.26 -14.12
C THR A 104 -4.75 -0.90 -14.64
N GLY A 105 -5.61 -1.36 -13.74
CA GLY A 105 -6.92 -1.88 -14.08
C GLY A 105 -7.20 -3.27 -13.52
N PRO A 106 -8.25 -3.95 -14.02
CA PRO A 106 -8.59 -5.30 -13.58
C PRO A 106 -7.40 -6.26 -13.66
N GLY A 107 -7.25 -7.11 -12.66
CA GLY A 107 -6.14 -8.05 -12.55
C GLY A 107 -4.84 -7.45 -12.06
N CYS A 108 -4.77 -6.15 -11.78
CA CYS A 108 -3.56 -5.48 -11.31
C CYS A 108 -3.74 -4.90 -9.90
N LEU A 109 -2.83 -5.23 -9.00
CA LEU A 109 -2.65 -4.51 -7.73
C LEU A 109 -1.29 -3.80 -7.77
N MET A 110 -1.32 -2.46 -7.74
CA MET A 110 -0.14 -1.63 -7.76
C MET A 110 0.11 -1.00 -6.39
N LEU A 111 1.32 -1.20 -5.87
CA LEU A 111 1.78 -0.61 -4.61
C LEU A 111 2.90 0.38 -4.93
N ILE A 112 2.73 1.65 -4.56
CA ILE A 112 3.70 2.71 -4.87
C ILE A 112 4.22 3.32 -3.57
N GLU A 113 5.49 3.10 -3.29
CA GLU A 113 6.24 3.77 -2.23
C GLU A 113 6.77 5.13 -2.73
N TRP A 114 6.75 6.13 -1.88
CA TRP A 114 7.17 7.50 -2.19
C TRP A 114 6.41 8.14 -3.36
N PRO A 115 5.07 8.03 -3.40
CA PRO A 115 4.28 8.56 -4.53
C PRO A 115 4.45 10.07 -4.74
N GLU A 116 4.75 10.82 -3.68
CA GLU A 116 5.01 12.26 -3.73
C GLU A 116 6.21 12.65 -4.62
N LYS A 117 7.14 11.73 -4.82
CA LYS A 117 8.30 11.94 -5.70
C LYS A 117 7.93 11.98 -7.18
N GLY A 118 6.87 11.30 -7.57
CA GLY A 118 6.44 11.22 -8.97
C GLY A 118 5.38 12.25 -9.36
N GLY A 119 4.84 12.98 -8.40
CA GLY A 119 3.87 14.05 -8.67
C GLY A 119 2.69 13.60 -9.54
N ILE A 120 2.39 14.37 -10.56
CA ILE A 120 1.26 14.10 -11.47
C ILE A 120 1.43 12.87 -12.37
N ALA A 121 2.64 12.36 -12.51
CA ALA A 121 2.92 11.15 -13.31
C ALA A 121 2.48 9.86 -12.62
N VAL A 122 2.29 9.90 -11.29
CA VAL A 122 1.82 8.76 -10.51
C VAL A 122 0.31 8.59 -10.68
N PRO A 123 -0.19 7.37 -10.98
CA PRO A 123 -1.62 7.14 -11.06
C PRO A 123 -2.32 7.39 -9.72
N ARG A 124 -3.58 7.86 -9.79
CA ARG A 124 -4.39 8.16 -8.60
C ARG A 124 -4.62 6.90 -7.76
N PRO A 125 -4.44 6.95 -6.44
CA PRO A 125 -4.64 5.78 -5.59
C PRO A 125 -6.12 5.49 -5.33
N ASP A 126 -6.42 4.25 -5.02
CA ASP A 126 -7.69 3.85 -4.38
C ASP A 126 -7.59 3.99 -2.87
N LEU A 127 -6.45 3.53 -2.30
CA LEU A 127 -6.11 3.71 -0.89
C LEU A 127 -4.81 4.50 -0.72
N LEU A 128 -4.79 5.33 0.31
CA LEU A 128 -3.61 6.02 0.81
C LEU A 128 -3.26 5.46 2.19
N LEU A 129 -2.07 4.89 2.36
CA LEU A 129 -1.51 4.49 3.64
C LEU A 129 -0.38 5.45 4.01
N GLN A 130 -0.52 6.12 5.13
CA GLN A 130 0.52 6.93 5.75
C GLN A 130 1.09 6.20 6.95
N LEU A 131 2.40 5.91 6.93
CA LEU A 131 3.14 5.37 8.07
C LEU A 131 4.01 6.46 8.68
N THR A 132 3.92 6.63 9.99
CA THR A 132 4.63 7.68 10.72
C THR A 132 5.34 7.10 11.95
N TYR A 133 6.52 7.60 12.27
CA TYR A 133 7.20 7.26 13.50
C TYR A 133 6.44 7.77 14.73
N LYS A 134 6.35 6.93 15.76
CA LYS A 134 5.76 7.25 17.07
C LYS A 134 6.72 6.72 18.14
N GLY A 135 7.80 7.44 18.41
CA GLY A 135 8.92 6.91 19.18
C GLY A 135 9.56 5.73 18.46
N ASP A 136 9.72 4.60 19.14
CA ASP A 136 10.23 3.35 18.56
C ASP A 136 9.15 2.57 17.79
N ALA A 137 7.89 2.90 18.02
CA ALA A 137 6.73 2.35 17.33
C ALA A 137 6.41 3.10 16.03
N ARG A 138 5.30 2.71 15.38
CA ARG A 138 4.73 3.40 14.22
C ARG A 138 3.25 3.66 14.45
N SER A 139 2.71 4.60 13.72
CA SER A 139 1.28 4.75 13.51
C SER A 139 0.96 4.62 12.03
N ALA A 140 -0.21 4.08 11.72
CA ALA A 140 -0.73 4.00 10.36
C ALA A 140 -2.05 4.77 10.28
N ALA A 141 -2.22 5.53 9.21
CA ALA A 141 -3.49 6.16 8.85
C ALA A 141 -3.85 5.76 7.41
N LEU A 142 -5.06 5.24 7.23
CA LEU A 142 -5.55 4.82 5.92
C LEU A 142 -6.75 5.65 5.52
N GLY A 143 -6.73 6.15 4.29
CA GLY A 143 -7.82 6.88 3.68
C GLY A 143 -8.18 6.31 2.31
N ALA A 144 -9.47 6.32 1.98
CA ALA A 144 -9.96 5.94 0.66
C ALA A 144 -10.11 7.18 -0.24
N VAL A 145 -9.74 7.03 -1.51
CA VAL A 145 -9.79 8.11 -2.50
C VAL A 145 -10.87 7.85 -3.55
N THR A 146 -11.16 6.58 -3.84
CA THR A 146 -12.14 6.14 -4.83
C THR A 146 -13.25 5.29 -4.21
N ALA A 147 -14.29 4.98 -4.99
CA ALA A 147 -15.34 4.06 -4.55
C ALA A 147 -14.82 2.64 -4.24
N PRO A 148 -13.97 2.01 -5.09
CA PRO A 148 -13.32 0.74 -4.74
C PRO A 148 -12.47 0.83 -3.47
N GLY A 149 -11.75 1.93 -3.29
CA GLY A 149 -10.97 2.18 -2.08
C GLY A 149 -11.84 2.26 -0.81
N ARG A 150 -13.03 2.87 -0.90
CA ARG A 150 -14.00 2.90 0.23
C ARG A 150 -14.48 1.50 0.60
N ILE A 151 -14.84 0.68 -0.37
CA ILE A 151 -15.25 -0.71 -0.13
C ILE A 151 -14.12 -1.50 0.53
N TRP A 152 -12.88 -1.28 0.10
CA TRP A 152 -11.71 -1.92 0.69
C TRP A 152 -11.52 -1.49 2.15
N LEU A 153 -11.61 -0.18 2.41
CA LEU A 153 -11.44 0.39 3.75
C LEU A 153 -12.53 -0.09 4.73
N GLU A 154 -13.79 -0.16 4.27
CA GLU A 154 -14.93 -0.69 5.05
C GLU A 154 -14.69 -2.16 5.47
N LYS A 155 -14.22 -3.00 4.54
CA LYS A 155 -13.87 -4.39 4.84
C LYS A 155 -12.69 -4.49 5.83
N LEU A 156 -11.69 -3.62 5.68
CA LEU A 156 -10.55 -3.56 6.60
C LEU A 156 -10.99 -3.15 8.01
N ALA A 157 -11.94 -2.21 8.12
CA ALA A 157 -12.43 -1.70 9.39
C ALA A 157 -13.07 -2.77 10.29
N ILE A 158 -13.60 -3.83 9.70
CA ILE A 158 -14.21 -4.94 10.43
C ILE A 158 -13.29 -6.14 10.62
N ASP A 159 -12.03 -6.06 10.19
CA ASP A 159 -11.05 -7.13 10.39
C ASP A 159 -10.64 -7.18 11.86
N THR A 160 -11.12 -8.21 12.57
CA THR A 160 -10.90 -8.38 14.01
C THR A 160 -9.46 -8.61 14.41
N SER A 161 -8.59 -9.01 13.47
CA SER A 161 -7.15 -9.19 13.75
C SER A 161 -6.44 -7.87 14.03
N LEU A 162 -7.00 -6.75 13.57
CA LEU A 162 -6.48 -5.42 13.81
C LEU A 162 -7.04 -4.76 15.08
N ALA A 163 -7.99 -5.39 15.77
CA ALA A 163 -8.58 -4.85 17.00
C ALA A 163 -7.55 -4.42 18.06
N PRO A 164 -6.44 -5.17 18.29
CA PRO A 164 -5.41 -4.76 19.25
C PRO A 164 -4.67 -3.46 18.86
N TYR A 165 -4.72 -3.08 17.60
CA TYR A 165 -3.94 -1.97 17.05
C TYR A 165 -4.77 -0.72 16.75
N VAL A 166 -6.09 -0.78 16.88
CA VAL A 166 -6.95 0.39 16.61
C VAL A 166 -6.55 1.55 17.51
N SER A 167 -6.18 2.67 16.90
CA SER A 167 -5.86 3.89 17.66
C SER A 167 -7.12 4.45 18.29
N ASN A 168 -7.11 4.61 19.61
CA ASN A 168 -8.10 5.43 20.29
C ASN A 168 -7.76 6.90 20.01
N LEU A 169 -8.49 7.50 19.07
CA LEU A 169 -8.44 8.93 18.87
C LEU A 169 -9.04 9.60 20.11
N THR A 170 -8.18 10.01 21.03
CA THR A 170 -8.51 10.93 22.13
C THR A 170 -8.36 12.37 21.66
#